data_b0cfd4c10911a1219d427ab4ebd2553a
#
_entry.id   b0cfd4c10911a1219d427ab4ebd2553a
#
_cell.length_a   1.000
_cell.length_b   1.000
_cell.length_c   1.000
_cell.angle_alpha   90.00
_cell.angle_beta   90.00
_cell.angle_gamma   90.00
#
_symmetry.space_group_name_H-M   'P 1'
#
loop_
_entity.id
_entity.type
_entity.pdbx_description
1 polymer ?
#
loop_
_entity_poly.entity_id
_entity_poly.type
_entity_poly.pdbx_seq_one_letter_code
_entity_poly.pdbx_strand_id
1 'polypeptide(L)'
;TTGGGVAHLEHDRLLYEQPLVWATHKNSQRIGERPLKVAVAPIGCPWRDAALDALKRAGIEYRIAYLSNLSESQLAAIRADLAVAALPASRVNNSAQPICANSDLPKLPYTQMVLRMSDKPDANTKALAAQILAAFKRPV
;
A
#
# COMPACT_ATOMS: atom_id res chain seq x y z
N THR A 1 9.94 -5.13 4.05
CA THR A 1 8.63 -5.66 4.43
C THR A 1 7.68 -4.56 4.80
N THR A 2 6.43 -4.73 4.48
CA THR A 2 5.41 -3.72 4.71
C THR A 2 4.27 -4.27 5.54
N GLY A 3 3.51 -3.36 6.13
CA GLY A 3 2.21 -3.64 6.68
C GLY A 3 2.17 -4.00 8.14
N GLY A 4 1.01 -3.78 8.70
CA GLY A 4 0.66 -4.26 10.02
C GLY A 4 0.49 -5.77 9.99
N GLY A 5 0.76 -6.43 11.07
CA GLY A 5 0.68 -7.87 11.17
C GLY A 5 1.97 -8.61 10.85
N VAL A 6 2.98 -7.93 10.32
CA VAL A 6 4.32 -8.50 10.18
C VAL A 6 5.07 -8.26 11.47
N ALA A 7 5.52 -9.33 12.12
CA ALA A 7 6.30 -9.21 13.34
C ALA A 7 7.65 -8.56 13.04
N HIS A 8 8.00 -7.56 13.82
CA HIS A 8 9.32 -6.94 13.73
C HIS A 8 10.35 -7.86 14.38
N LEU A 9 11.44 -8.11 13.66
CA LEU A 9 12.59 -8.82 14.21
C LEU A 9 13.47 -7.82 14.97
N GLU A 10 14.28 -8.34 15.88
CA GLU A 10 15.14 -7.54 16.74
C GLU A 10 16.06 -6.58 15.97
N HIS A 11 16.48 -6.99 14.76
CA HIS A 11 17.41 -6.20 13.93
C HIS A 11 16.74 -5.37 12.85
N ASP A 12 15.40 -5.32 12.85
CA ASP A 12 14.68 -4.50 11.87
C ASP A 12 14.86 -3.01 12.19
N ARG A 13 15.03 -2.23 11.13
CA ARG A 13 15.10 -0.78 11.23
C ARG A 13 13.94 -0.18 10.45
N LEU A 14 13.12 0.60 11.12
CA LEU A 14 12.01 1.28 10.48
C LEU A 14 12.54 2.35 9.54
N LEU A 15 12.19 2.28 8.26
CA LEU A 15 12.54 3.28 7.27
C LEU A 15 11.50 4.38 7.22
N TYR A 16 10.23 4.03 7.11
CA TYR A 16 9.15 4.99 7.17
C TYR A 16 7.83 4.30 7.50
N GLU A 17 6.88 5.10 7.89
CA GLU A 17 5.51 4.70 8.15
C GLU A 17 4.58 5.70 7.50
N GLN A 18 3.52 5.24 6.87
CA GLN A 18 2.54 6.11 6.25
C GLN A 18 1.18 5.41 6.20
N PRO A 19 0.09 6.18 6.11
CA PRO A 19 -1.22 5.56 6.02
C PRO A 19 -1.42 4.88 4.67
N LEU A 20 -2.13 3.76 4.67
CA LEU A 20 -2.77 3.24 3.47
C LEU A 20 -4.03 4.05 3.23
N VAL A 21 -4.31 4.35 1.98
CA VAL A 21 -5.51 5.06 1.59
C VAL A 21 -6.17 4.32 0.42
N TRP A 22 -7.49 4.52 0.28
CA TRP A 22 -8.18 4.02 -0.90
C TRP A 22 -7.91 4.98 -2.06
N ALA A 23 -7.21 4.48 -3.06
CA ALA A 23 -6.94 5.21 -4.28
C ALA A 23 -8.09 5.01 -5.26
N THR A 24 -8.68 6.11 -5.72
CA THR A 24 -9.82 6.08 -6.62
C THR A 24 -9.64 7.10 -7.73
N HIS A 25 -10.38 6.95 -8.82
CA HIS A 25 -10.49 8.01 -9.80
C HIS A 25 -11.17 9.22 -9.14
N LYS A 26 -10.72 10.43 -9.46
CA LYS A 26 -11.24 11.67 -8.90
C LYS A 26 -12.76 11.79 -9.04
N ASN A 27 -13.30 11.34 -10.17
CA ASN A 27 -14.72 11.37 -10.47
C ASN A 27 -15.27 9.94 -10.56
N SER A 28 -14.88 9.06 -9.65
CA SER A 28 -15.21 7.65 -9.75
C SER A 28 -16.71 7.40 -9.72
N GLN A 29 -17.16 6.53 -10.62
CA GLN A 29 -18.51 6.00 -10.65
C GLN A 29 -18.58 4.62 -9.98
N ARG A 30 -17.45 4.13 -9.40
CA ARG A 30 -17.34 2.76 -8.89
C ARG A 30 -17.58 2.65 -7.40
N ILE A 31 -17.43 3.73 -6.65
CA ILE A 31 -17.45 3.70 -5.18
C ILE A 31 -18.79 3.21 -4.64
N GLY A 32 -19.88 3.58 -5.27
CA GLY A 32 -21.22 3.16 -4.85
C GLY A 32 -21.67 1.82 -5.44
N GLU A 33 -20.92 1.24 -6.37
CA GLU A 33 -21.29 -0.04 -6.97
C GLU A 33 -21.11 -1.21 -5.97
N ARG A 34 -21.97 -2.21 -6.11
CA ARG A 34 -21.85 -3.45 -5.34
C ARG A 34 -22.04 -4.66 -6.27
N PRO A 35 -21.17 -5.65 -6.27
CA PRO A 35 -19.92 -5.66 -5.47
C PRO A 35 -18.93 -4.59 -5.92
N LEU A 36 -18.20 -4.05 -4.96
CA LEU A 36 -17.16 -3.06 -5.22
C LEU A 36 -16.00 -3.75 -5.97
N LYS A 37 -15.59 -3.18 -7.08
CA LYS A 37 -14.46 -3.73 -7.86
C LYS A 37 -13.14 -3.23 -7.27
N VAL A 38 -12.27 -4.16 -6.92
CA VAL A 38 -10.99 -3.83 -6.31
C VAL A 38 -9.83 -4.38 -7.15
N ALA A 39 -8.73 -3.64 -7.15
CA ALA A 39 -7.44 -4.09 -7.67
C ALA A 39 -6.55 -4.40 -6.47
N VAL A 40 -5.97 -5.59 -6.46
CA VAL A 40 -5.16 -6.04 -5.34
C VAL A 40 -3.93 -6.80 -5.82
N ALA A 41 -2.95 -6.94 -4.92
CA ALA A 41 -1.81 -7.82 -5.13
C ALA A 41 -2.19 -9.28 -4.85
N PRO A 42 -1.37 -10.24 -5.26
CA PRO A 42 -1.58 -11.65 -4.93
C PRO A 42 -1.59 -11.92 -3.43
N ILE A 43 -2.07 -13.08 -3.05
CA ILE A 43 -2.10 -13.56 -1.66
C ILE A 43 -0.70 -13.45 -1.06
N GLY A 44 -0.61 -12.99 0.18
CA GLY A 44 0.63 -12.76 0.88
C GLY A 44 1.00 -11.29 1.02
N CYS A 45 0.32 -10.41 0.31
CA CYS A 45 0.56 -8.98 0.42
C CYS A 45 -0.21 -8.39 1.61
N PRO A 46 0.46 -7.75 2.57
CA PRO A 46 -0.23 -7.14 3.72
C PRO A 46 -1.24 -6.05 3.33
N TRP A 47 -1.00 -5.32 2.25
CA TRP A 47 -1.93 -4.29 1.79
C TRP A 47 -3.24 -4.92 1.28
N ARG A 48 -3.13 -6.07 0.61
CA ARG A 48 -4.30 -6.85 0.20
C ARG A 48 -5.12 -7.26 1.41
N ASP A 49 -4.46 -7.84 2.39
CA ASP A 49 -5.13 -8.32 3.60
C ASP A 49 -5.81 -7.18 4.36
N ALA A 50 -5.12 -6.05 4.50
CA ALA A 50 -5.68 -4.88 5.16
C ALA A 50 -6.91 -4.34 4.42
N ALA A 51 -6.85 -4.27 3.08
CA ALA A 51 -7.95 -3.78 2.26
C ALA A 51 -9.17 -4.69 2.36
N LEU A 52 -8.99 -5.98 2.14
CA LEU A 52 -10.10 -6.93 2.14
C LEU A 52 -10.72 -7.07 3.53
N ASP A 53 -9.90 -7.03 4.56
CA ASP A 53 -10.34 -7.04 5.95
C ASP A 53 -11.22 -5.83 6.28
N ALA A 54 -10.79 -4.64 5.86
CA ALA A 54 -11.55 -3.41 6.09
C ALA A 54 -12.92 -3.47 5.42
N LEU A 55 -12.99 -3.98 4.19
CA LEU A 55 -14.24 -4.14 3.48
C LEU A 55 -15.17 -5.14 4.16
N LYS A 56 -14.62 -6.27 4.60
CA LYS A 56 -15.40 -7.28 5.31
C LYS A 56 -15.97 -6.74 6.61
N ARG A 57 -15.17 -6.03 7.40
CA ARG A 57 -15.64 -5.45 8.67
C ARG A 57 -16.72 -4.40 8.46
N ALA A 58 -16.67 -3.67 7.36
CA ALA A 58 -17.68 -2.67 7.02
C ALA A 58 -18.90 -3.26 6.34
N GLY A 59 -18.93 -4.56 6.07
CA GLY A 59 -20.06 -5.21 5.40
C GLY A 59 -20.18 -4.86 3.93
N ILE A 60 -19.08 -4.47 3.29
CA ILE A 60 -19.06 -4.09 1.88
C ILE A 60 -18.72 -5.30 1.03
N GLU A 61 -19.65 -5.70 0.15
CA GLU A 61 -19.38 -6.73 -0.84
C GLU A 61 -18.37 -6.23 -1.85
N TYR A 62 -17.38 -7.05 -2.17
CA TYR A 62 -16.34 -6.71 -3.13
C TYR A 62 -16.08 -7.86 -4.09
N ARG A 63 -15.49 -7.52 -5.22
CA ARG A 63 -14.98 -8.48 -6.20
C ARG A 63 -13.57 -8.08 -6.60
N ILE A 64 -12.64 -9.02 -6.60
CA ILE A 64 -11.30 -8.78 -7.12
C ILE A 64 -11.40 -8.76 -8.65
N ALA A 65 -11.33 -7.56 -9.20
CA ALA A 65 -11.44 -7.36 -10.64
C ALA A 65 -10.07 -7.40 -11.33
N TYR A 66 -9.03 -7.00 -10.62
CA TYR A 66 -7.67 -6.94 -11.15
C TYR A 66 -6.70 -7.46 -10.11
N LEU A 67 -5.74 -8.26 -10.56
CA LEU A 67 -4.72 -8.86 -9.72
C LEU A 67 -3.35 -8.53 -10.30
N SER A 68 -2.53 -7.80 -9.55
CA SER A 68 -1.16 -7.48 -9.97
C SER A 68 -0.30 -7.17 -8.77
N ASN A 69 0.93 -7.64 -8.80
CA ASN A 69 1.93 -7.30 -7.77
C ASN A 69 2.62 -5.96 -8.06
N LEU A 70 2.27 -5.29 -9.14
CA LEU A 70 2.83 -3.99 -9.50
C LEU A 70 1.82 -2.89 -9.21
N SER A 71 2.20 -1.93 -8.38
CA SER A 71 1.32 -0.79 -8.07
C SER A 71 0.98 0.04 -9.31
N GLU A 72 1.88 0.09 -10.30
CA GLU A 72 1.62 0.79 -11.55
C GLU A 72 0.43 0.19 -12.32
N SER A 73 0.29 -1.12 -12.30
CA SER A 73 -0.86 -1.79 -12.92
C SER A 73 -2.15 -1.48 -12.19
N GLN A 74 -2.10 -1.42 -10.86
CA GLN A 74 -3.24 -1.05 -10.05
C GLN A 74 -3.64 0.41 -10.32
N LEU A 75 -2.66 1.31 -10.41
CA LEU A 75 -2.90 2.72 -10.74
C LEU A 75 -3.53 2.87 -12.13
N ALA A 76 -3.12 2.06 -13.09
CA ALA A 76 -3.71 2.09 -14.43
C ALA A 76 -5.21 1.73 -14.39
N ALA A 77 -5.59 0.73 -13.61
CA ALA A 77 -6.99 0.36 -13.42
C ALA A 77 -7.79 1.50 -12.76
N ILE A 78 -7.19 2.18 -11.80
CA ILE A 78 -7.81 3.31 -11.12
C ILE A 78 -8.01 4.50 -12.09
N ARG A 79 -6.99 4.80 -12.90
CA ARG A 79 -7.09 5.89 -13.89
C ARG A 79 -8.20 5.65 -14.91
N ALA A 80 -8.44 4.40 -15.25
CA ALA A 80 -9.52 4.03 -16.15
C ALA A 80 -10.88 3.93 -15.45
N ASP A 81 -10.94 4.20 -14.16
CA ASP A 81 -12.14 4.04 -13.31
C ASP A 81 -12.73 2.63 -13.41
N LEU A 82 -11.86 1.62 -13.40
CA LEU A 82 -12.29 0.23 -13.46
C LEU A 82 -12.30 -0.44 -12.09
N ALA A 83 -11.56 0.12 -11.13
CA ALA A 83 -11.44 -0.46 -9.79
C ALA A 83 -10.92 0.59 -8.81
N VAL A 84 -10.96 0.24 -7.52
CA VAL A 84 -10.30 1.00 -6.45
C VAL A 84 -9.21 0.12 -5.83
N ALA A 85 -8.22 0.73 -5.21
CA ALA A 85 -7.12 -0.03 -4.60
C ALA A 85 -6.65 0.65 -3.31
N ALA A 86 -6.13 -0.17 -2.38
CA ALA A 86 -5.49 0.32 -1.18
C ALA A 86 -3.99 0.47 -1.45
N LEU A 87 -3.50 1.70 -1.37
CA LEU A 87 -2.11 2.02 -1.66
C LEU A 87 -1.56 2.96 -0.59
N PRO A 88 -0.22 2.99 -0.39
CA PRO A 88 0.37 3.99 0.48
C PRO A 88 0.05 5.40 0.00
N ALA A 89 -0.16 6.32 0.94
CA ALA A 89 -0.54 7.69 0.62
C ALA A 89 0.44 8.37 -0.34
N SER A 90 1.73 8.09 -0.23
CA SER A 90 2.74 8.66 -1.12
C SER A 90 2.55 8.26 -2.58
N ARG A 91 2.07 7.04 -2.83
CA ARG A 91 1.79 6.59 -4.20
C ARG A 91 0.63 7.36 -4.83
N VAL A 92 -0.36 7.70 -4.02
CA VAL A 92 -1.52 8.47 -4.48
C VAL A 92 -1.15 9.93 -4.68
N ASN A 93 -0.45 10.53 -3.70
CA ASN A 93 -0.08 11.94 -3.74
C ASN A 93 0.89 12.26 -4.88
N ASN A 94 1.75 11.31 -5.22
CA ASN A 94 2.75 11.47 -6.29
C ASN A 94 2.28 10.94 -7.64
N SER A 95 1.05 10.45 -7.73
CA SER A 95 0.50 9.98 -9.00
C SER A 95 -0.01 11.15 -9.84
N ALA A 96 0.00 10.96 -11.15
CA ALA A 96 -0.62 11.93 -12.04
C ALA A 96 -2.14 11.91 -11.87
N GLN A 97 -2.77 13.08 -12.06
CA GLN A 97 -4.22 13.15 -12.11
C GLN A 97 -4.77 12.12 -13.11
N PRO A 98 -5.94 11.52 -12.90
CA PRO A 98 -6.98 11.97 -11.97
C PRO A 98 -7.17 11.07 -10.73
N ILE A 99 -6.12 10.59 -10.13
CA ILE A 99 -6.19 9.71 -8.95
C ILE A 99 -6.20 10.52 -7.65
N CYS A 100 -7.04 10.12 -6.70
CA CYS A 100 -7.08 10.75 -5.38
C CYS A 100 -7.37 9.72 -4.28
N ALA A 101 -7.11 10.12 -3.04
CA ALA A 101 -7.53 9.35 -1.88
C ALA A 101 -9.02 9.59 -1.61
N ASN A 102 -9.75 8.51 -1.27
CA ASN A 102 -11.18 8.58 -0.99
C ASN A 102 -11.44 8.22 0.47
N SER A 103 -12.10 9.11 1.21
CA SER A 103 -12.40 8.92 2.61
C SER A 103 -13.78 8.31 2.88
N ASP A 104 -14.58 8.08 1.85
CA ASP A 104 -15.91 7.48 2.00
C ASP A 104 -15.83 5.95 2.18
N LEU A 105 -14.70 5.36 1.81
CA LEU A 105 -14.45 3.94 2.01
C LEU A 105 -13.83 3.70 3.39
N PRO A 106 -13.87 2.47 3.91
CA PRO A 106 -13.43 2.20 5.28
C PRO A 106 -11.98 2.58 5.53
N LYS A 107 -11.71 3.08 6.73
CA LYS A 107 -10.36 3.47 7.11
C LYS A 107 -9.41 2.29 7.08
N LEU A 108 -8.20 2.52 6.58
CA LEU A 108 -7.13 1.53 6.47
C LEU A 108 -6.04 1.79 7.50
N PRO A 109 -5.27 0.75 7.88
CA PRO A 109 -4.17 0.92 8.82
C PRO A 109 -2.98 1.62 8.16
N TYR A 110 -2.00 2.00 8.99
CA TYR A 110 -0.70 2.45 8.49
C TYR A 110 0.08 1.28 7.92
N THR A 111 0.92 1.57 6.95
CA THR A 111 1.91 0.63 6.44
C THR A 111 3.30 1.09 6.84
N GLN A 112 4.18 0.14 7.09
CA GLN A 112 5.56 0.38 7.49
C GLN A 112 6.50 -0.25 6.48
N MET A 113 7.61 0.43 6.23
CA MET A 113 8.72 -0.17 5.49
C MET A 113 9.91 -0.30 6.44
N VAL A 114 10.45 -1.50 6.52
CA VAL A 114 11.58 -1.78 7.41
C VAL A 114 12.76 -2.26 6.59
N LEU A 115 13.94 -1.98 7.10
CA LEU A 115 15.19 -2.52 6.57
C LEU A 115 15.60 -3.71 7.44
N ARG A 116 15.72 -4.86 6.79
CA ARG A 116 16.13 -6.09 7.46
C ARG A 116 17.43 -6.56 6.84
N MET A 117 18.43 -6.75 7.70
CA MET A 117 19.73 -7.27 7.29
C MET A 117 19.85 -8.75 7.64
N SER A 118 20.79 -9.42 6.98
CA SER A 118 21.15 -10.78 7.36
C SER A 118 21.70 -10.83 8.78
N ASP A 119 21.71 -12.00 9.40
CA ASP A 119 22.19 -12.19 10.78
C ASP A 119 23.66 -11.82 10.96
N LYS A 120 24.47 -11.97 9.90
CA LYS A 120 25.90 -11.68 9.91
C LYS A 120 26.26 -10.78 8.74
N PRO A 121 25.89 -9.49 8.78
CA PRO A 121 26.20 -8.60 7.68
C PRO A 121 27.68 -8.28 7.62
N ASP A 122 28.23 -8.21 6.40
CA ASP A 122 29.62 -7.77 6.19
C ASP A 122 29.70 -6.23 6.22
N ALA A 123 30.94 -5.71 6.08
CA ALA A 123 31.16 -4.27 6.13
C ALA A 123 30.44 -3.52 4.99
N ASN A 124 30.39 -4.09 3.79
CA ASN A 124 29.70 -3.48 2.65
C ASN A 124 28.20 -3.44 2.89
N THR A 125 27.61 -4.49 3.43
CA THR A 125 26.20 -4.54 3.79
C THR A 125 25.86 -3.49 4.84
N LYS A 126 26.69 -3.35 5.86
CA LYS A 126 26.50 -2.33 6.91
C LYS A 126 26.59 -0.91 6.33
N ALA A 127 27.55 -0.66 5.45
CA ALA A 127 27.71 0.63 4.80
C ALA A 127 26.51 0.99 3.94
N LEU A 128 26.01 0.03 3.17
CA LEU A 128 24.80 0.22 2.34
C LEU A 128 23.59 0.50 3.23
N ALA A 129 23.42 -0.25 4.31
CA ALA A 129 22.32 -0.06 5.26
C ALA A 129 22.34 1.35 5.86
N ALA A 130 23.52 1.86 6.22
CA ALA A 130 23.67 3.21 6.75
C ALA A 130 23.24 4.25 5.73
N GLN A 131 23.61 4.08 4.46
CA GLN A 131 23.20 5.00 3.38
C GLN A 131 21.69 4.97 3.15
N ILE A 132 21.08 3.79 3.17
CA ILE A 132 19.63 3.64 3.00
C ILE A 132 18.90 4.36 4.15
N LEU A 133 19.32 4.12 5.39
CA LEU A 133 18.72 4.77 6.56
C LEU A 133 18.84 6.29 6.48
N ALA A 134 20.01 6.79 6.06
CA ALA A 134 20.23 8.23 5.92
C ALA A 134 19.32 8.84 4.85
N ALA A 135 19.10 8.13 3.73
CA ALA A 135 18.25 8.61 2.65
C ALA A 135 16.80 8.78 3.10
N PHE A 136 16.29 7.88 3.95
CA PHE A 136 14.93 7.95 4.45
C PHE A 136 14.73 8.93 5.60
N LYS A 137 15.81 9.44 6.20
CA LYS A 137 15.74 10.46 7.26
C LYS A 137 15.70 11.88 6.72
N ARG A 138 16.01 12.07 5.45
CA ARG A 138 16.01 13.41 4.85
C ARG A 138 14.59 13.87 4.63
N PRO A 139 14.25 15.11 5.02
CA PRO A 139 12.94 15.66 4.67
C PRO A 139 12.84 15.79 3.15
N VAL A 140 11.66 15.47 2.66
CA VAL A 140 11.37 15.52 1.22
C VAL A 140 10.86 16.91 0.86
#